data_8fd195f4e4866ba54167eebbeae90847
#
_entry.id   8fd195f4e4866ba54167eebbeae90847
#
_cell.length_a   1.000
_cell.length_b   1.000
_cell.length_c   1.000
_cell.angle_alpha   90.00
_cell.angle_beta   90.00
_cell.angle_gamma   90.00
#
_symmetry.space_group_name_H-M   'P 1'
#
loop_
_entity.id
_entity.type
_entity.pdbx_description
1 polymer ?
#
loop_
_entity_poly.entity_id
_entity_poly.type
_entity_poly.pdbx_seq_one_letter_code
_entity_poly.pdbx_strand_id
1 'polypeptide(L)'
;MKAITTFSIVLSILLTSCTINLSPYTSNTQAKTNFNEDQLKKVQFYLEGTITLYRELGSSETEITSGEIQIVDGKKVEQIVIATGTPGIVVKAESKDVFLISFDTDGSYLRFGANSDYSGRYTMMAKSWEGRTGIIEYAGKEYKSTSESIYAYLSVNMKKIDNSTVESKTAGGRTIE
;
A
#
# COMPACT_ATOMS: atom_id res chain seq x y z
N MET A 1 -18.92 29.90 58.27
CA MET A 1 -17.86 29.67 57.32
C MET A 1 -18.22 28.32 56.59
N LYS A 2 -18.69 28.38 55.33
CA LYS A 2 -19.08 27.20 54.55
C LYS A 2 -17.92 26.84 53.63
N ALA A 3 -17.34 25.65 53.83
CA ALA A 3 -16.31 25.12 52.96
C ALA A 3 -16.97 24.56 51.70
N ILE A 4 -16.63 25.13 50.53
CA ILE A 4 -17.04 24.64 49.21
C ILE A 4 -15.98 23.63 48.77
N THR A 5 -16.36 22.35 48.81
CA THR A 5 -15.54 21.26 48.33
C THR A 5 -15.73 21.17 46.82
N THR A 6 -14.76 21.65 46.06
CA THR A 6 -14.75 21.53 44.58
C THR A 6 -14.36 20.10 44.19
N PHE A 7 -15.33 19.30 43.74
CA PHE A 7 -15.12 17.97 43.22
C PHE A 7 -14.66 18.09 41.78
N SER A 8 -13.33 17.98 41.55
CA SER A 8 -12.72 18.00 40.21
C SER A 8 -12.86 16.62 39.58
N ILE A 9 -13.84 16.46 38.69
CA ILE A 9 -13.99 15.25 37.86
C ILE A 9 -12.94 15.32 36.76
N VAL A 10 -11.85 14.62 36.92
CA VAL A 10 -10.88 14.37 35.84
C VAL A 10 -11.50 13.35 34.90
N LEU A 11 -12.08 13.84 33.80
CA LEU A 11 -12.57 13.00 32.70
C LEU A 11 -11.36 12.43 31.92
N SER A 12 -10.91 11.25 32.32
CA SER A 12 -9.89 10.49 31.59
C SER A 12 -10.48 9.99 30.28
N ILE A 13 -10.22 10.69 29.20
CA ILE A 13 -10.55 10.24 27.85
C ILE A 13 -9.60 9.09 27.54
N LEU A 14 -10.07 7.85 27.69
CA LEU A 14 -9.39 6.64 27.19
C LEU A 14 -9.41 6.68 25.67
N LEU A 15 -8.35 7.20 25.07
CA LEU A 15 -8.08 7.03 23.65
C LEU A 15 -7.80 5.55 23.41
N THR A 16 -8.84 4.78 23.13
CA THR A 16 -8.69 3.42 22.62
C THR A 16 -8.11 3.53 21.20
N SER A 17 -6.78 3.51 21.11
CA SER A 17 -6.09 3.37 19.84
C SER A 17 -6.44 1.98 19.28
N CYS A 18 -7.29 1.97 18.26
CA CYS A 18 -7.63 0.77 17.52
C CYS A 18 -6.39 0.40 16.69
N THR A 19 -5.47 -0.38 17.24
CA THR A 19 -4.32 -0.89 16.50
C THR A 19 -4.82 -1.88 15.45
N ILE A 20 -4.67 -1.52 14.19
CA ILE A 20 -4.96 -2.42 13.07
C ILE A 20 -3.84 -3.47 13.07
N ASN A 21 -4.21 -4.74 13.31
CA ASN A 21 -3.26 -5.83 13.24
C ASN A 21 -3.05 -6.22 11.77
N LEU A 22 -1.95 -5.75 11.19
CA LEU A 22 -1.55 -6.03 9.82
C LEU A 22 -0.66 -7.27 9.77
N SER A 23 -0.82 -8.05 8.72
CA SER A 23 0.01 -9.22 8.41
C SER A 23 0.53 -9.11 6.98
N PRO A 24 1.76 -9.55 6.68
CA PRO A 24 2.27 -9.55 5.32
C PRO A 24 1.34 -10.32 4.37
N TYR A 25 1.03 -9.73 3.22
CA TYR A 25 0.37 -10.44 2.14
C TYR A 25 1.39 -11.27 1.38
N THR A 26 1.14 -12.57 1.25
CA THR A 26 2.09 -13.53 0.67
C THR A 26 1.45 -14.37 -0.42
N SER A 27 2.28 -15.03 -1.24
CA SER A 27 1.83 -16.02 -2.22
C SER A 27 0.99 -17.14 -1.57
N ASN A 28 1.33 -17.54 -0.34
CA ASN A 28 0.54 -18.52 0.42
C ASN A 28 -0.84 -17.95 0.81
N THR A 29 -0.91 -16.67 1.20
CA THR A 29 -2.19 -16.00 1.46
C THR A 29 -3.04 -15.96 0.20
N GLN A 30 -2.47 -15.55 -0.94
CA GLN A 30 -3.15 -15.51 -2.23
C GLN A 30 -3.63 -16.90 -2.66
N ALA A 31 -2.81 -17.94 -2.49
CA ALA A 31 -3.19 -19.30 -2.81
C ALA A 31 -4.36 -19.83 -1.95
N LYS A 32 -4.38 -19.48 -0.66
CA LYS A 32 -5.46 -19.88 0.27
C LYS A 32 -6.76 -19.14 -0.02
N THR A 33 -6.71 -17.84 -0.27
CA THR A 33 -7.91 -17.04 -0.55
C THR A 33 -8.42 -17.27 -1.96
N ASN A 34 -7.51 -17.57 -2.89
CA ASN A 34 -7.77 -17.72 -4.32
C ASN A 34 -8.62 -16.57 -4.91
N PHE A 35 -8.37 -15.35 -4.44
CA PHE A 35 -9.10 -14.17 -4.87
C PHE A 35 -8.89 -13.92 -6.36
N ASN A 36 -10.00 -13.64 -7.06
CA ASN A 36 -9.97 -13.08 -8.40
C ASN A 36 -9.74 -11.56 -8.34
N GLU A 37 -9.60 -10.91 -9.50
CA GLU A 37 -9.33 -9.47 -9.58
C GLU A 37 -10.40 -8.62 -8.89
N ASP A 38 -11.69 -8.93 -9.06
CA ASP A 38 -12.78 -8.16 -8.46
C ASP A 38 -12.80 -8.26 -6.93
N GLN A 39 -12.39 -9.41 -6.39
CA GLN A 39 -12.23 -9.61 -4.96
C GLN A 39 -11.00 -8.88 -4.45
N LEU A 40 -9.86 -8.94 -5.17
CA LEU A 40 -8.64 -8.21 -4.82
C LEU A 40 -8.86 -6.70 -4.79
N LYS A 41 -9.66 -6.14 -5.70
CA LYS A 41 -10.04 -4.72 -5.71
C LYS A 41 -10.82 -4.27 -4.47
N LYS A 42 -11.42 -5.21 -3.72
CA LYS A 42 -12.12 -4.94 -2.46
C LYS A 42 -11.21 -5.09 -1.23
N VAL A 43 -9.99 -5.57 -1.40
CA VAL A 43 -9.01 -5.71 -0.30
C VAL A 43 -8.27 -4.39 -0.10
N GLN A 44 -8.27 -3.91 1.15
CA GLN A 44 -7.42 -2.78 1.53
C GLN A 44 -6.02 -3.31 1.84
N PHE A 45 -5.05 -2.92 1.04
CA PHE A 45 -3.63 -3.13 1.28
C PHE A 45 -3.02 -1.96 2.03
N TYR A 46 -1.89 -2.20 2.69
CA TYR A 46 -1.10 -1.19 3.37
C TYR A 46 0.37 -1.43 3.01
N LEU A 47 1.10 -0.35 2.82
CA LEU A 47 2.53 -0.42 2.56
C LEU A 47 3.30 -0.64 3.86
N GLU A 48 4.16 -1.64 3.90
CA GLU A 48 5.15 -1.83 4.95
C GLU A 48 6.55 -1.51 4.39
N GLY A 49 7.23 -0.58 5.07
CA GLY A 49 8.44 0.05 4.55
C GLY A 49 8.13 1.21 3.60
N THR A 50 8.93 2.27 3.69
CA THR A 50 8.76 3.47 2.84
C THR A 50 9.34 3.22 1.45
N ILE A 51 8.62 3.63 0.40
CA ILE A 51 9.13 3.70 -0.96
C ILE A 51 9.47 5.15 -1.27
N THR A 52 10.72 5.39 -1.67
CA THR A 52 11.17 6.69 -2.16
C THR A 52 11.64 6.54 -3.60
N LEU A 53 10.99 7.28 -4.48
CA LEU A 53 11.32 7.38 -5.89
C LEU A 53 11.88 8.76 -6.18
N TYR A 54 12.87 8.85 -7.06
CA TYR A 54 13.47 10.12 -7.47
C TYR A 54 13.87 10.11 -8.94
N ARG A 55 13.81 11.27 -9.58
CA ARG A 55 14.36 11.50 -10.91
C ARG A 55 14.98 12.89 -11.00
N GLU A 56 16.08 13.01 -11.74
CA GLU A 56 16.68 14.30 -12.05
C GLU A 56 15.79 15.04 -13.07
N LEU A 57 15.55 16.33 -12.82
CA LEU A 57 14.83 17.20 -13.74
C LEU A 57 15.84 17.89 -14.67
N GLY A 58 15.55 17.92 -15.96
CA GLY A 58 16.28 18.72 -16.90
C GLY A 58 16.17 20.23 -16.58
N SER A 59 17.15 21.02 -16.99
CA SER A 59 17.19 22.48 -16.72
C SER A 59 15.97 23.24 -17.23
N SER A 60 15.27 22.70 -18.22
CA SER A 60 14.04 23.27 -18.82
C SER A 60 12.75 22.66 -18.29
N GLU A 61 12.82 21.58 -17.47
CA GLU A 61 11.63 20.97 -16.90
C GLU A 61 11.13 21.79 -15.70
N THR A 62 9.91 22.29 -15.83
CA THR A 62 9.20 23.02 -14.77
C THR A 62 7.97 22.27 -14.25
N GLU A 63 7.54 21.23 -14.98
CA GLU A 63 6.38 20.43 -14.59
C GLU A 63 6.78 19.22 -13.74
N ILE A 64 6.25 19.17 -12.53
CA ILE A 64 6.26 17.99 -11.65
C ILE A 64 4.97 17.23 -11.84
N THR A 65 5.04 15.90 -11.81
CA THR A 65 3.86 15.05 -12.03
C THR A 65 3.16 14.76 -10.72
N SER A 66 3.88 14.40 -9.67
CA SER A 66 3.27 13.92 -8.42
C SER A 66 4.18 14.06 -7.19
N GLY A 67 5.31 14.74 -7.28
CA GLY A 67 6.30 14.81 -6.21
C GLY A 67 6.62 16.22 -5.74
N GLU A 68 7.61 16.32 -4.87
CA GLU A 68 8.22 17.57 -4.44
C GLU A 68 9.54 17.81 -5.19
N ILE A 69 9.82 19.08 -5.54
CA ILE A 69 11.13 19.44 -6.10
C ILE A 69 12.09 19.66 -4.92
N GLN A 70 13.19 18.94 -4.95
CA GLN A 70 14.31 19.14 -4.03
C GLN A 70 15.59 19.48 -4.82
N ILE A 71 16.55 20.13 -4.17
CA ILE A 71 17.88 20.33 -4.71
C ILE A 71 18.82 19.37 -3.98
N VAL A 72 19.34 18.39 -4.72
CA VAL A 72 20.32 17.41 -4.22
C VAL A 72 21.58 17.56 -5.07
N ASP A 73 22.71 17.85 -4.42
CA ASP A 73 24.01 18.06 -5.08
C ASP A 73 23.97 19.10 -6.23
N GLY A 74 23.18 20.18 -6.04
CA GLY A 74 23.02 21.25 -7.03
C GLY A 74 22.13 20.90 -8.23
N LYS A 75 21.52 19.72 -8.25
CA LYS A 75 20.56 19.28 -9.27
C LYS A 75 19.14 19.36 -8.74
N LYS A 76 18.21 19.76 -9.60
CA LYS A 76 16.78 19.64 -9.29
C LYS A 76 16.37 18.18 -9.41
N VAL A 77 15.76 17.67 -8.35
CA VAL A 77 15.27 16.29 -8.25
C VAL A 77 13.78 16.33 -7.90
N GLU A 78 12.97 15.63 -8.66
CA GLU A 78 11.59 15.32 -8.27
C GLU A 78 11.63 14.09 -7.39
N GLN A 79 11.05 14.17 -6.20
CA GLN A 79 10.98 13.07 -5.24
C GLN A 79 9.52 12.73 -4.92
N ILE A 80 9.21 11.44 -4.91
CA ILE A 80 7.93 10.88 -4.50
C ILE A 80 8.19 9.97 -3.31
N VAL A 81 7.47 10.18 -2.22
CA VAL A 81 7.59 9.38 -1.00
C VAL A 81 6.24 8.75 -0.68
N ILE A 82 6.19 7.42 -0.68
CA ILE A 82 5.05 6.65 -0.20
C ILE A 82 5.45 6.08 1.15
N ALA A 83 4.91 6.66 2.22
CA ALA A 83 5.29 6.31 3.58
C ALA A 83 4.76 4.93 3.99
N THR A 84 5.44 4.30 4.95
CA THR A 84 4.92 3.10 5.61
C THR A 84 3.53 3.37 6.20
N GLY A 85 2.63 2.38 6.15
CA GLY A 85 1.24 2.52 6.59
C GLY A 85 0.30 3.15 5.57
N THR A 86 0.80 3.69 4.44
CA THR A 86 -0.06 4.26 3.39
C THR A 86 -1.01 3.19 2.85
N PRO A 87 -2.33 3.45 2.86
CA PRO A 87 -3.30 2.53 2.28
C PRO A 87 -3.22 2.53 0.76
N GLY A 88 -3.35 1.35 0.15
CA GLY A 88 -3.36 1.17 -1.30
C GLY A 88 -4.44 0.20 -1.75
N ILE A 89 -4.86 0.32 -3.00
CA ILE A 89 -5.87 -0.54 -3.63
C ILE A 89 -5.31 -1.19 -4.89
N VAL A 90 -5.78 -2.40 -5.20
CA VAL A 90 -5.50 -3.05 -6.48
C VAL A 90 -6.28 -2.33 -7.57
N VAL A 91 -5.58 -1.79 -8.57
CA VAL A 91 -6.22 -1.24 -9.80
C VAL A 91 -6.30 -2.29 -10.88
N LYS A 92 -5.35 -3.25 -10.90
CA LYS A 92 -5.33 -4.38 -11.83
C LYS A 92 -4.51 -5.54 -11.25
N ALA A 93 -4.95 -6.77 -11.50
CA ALA A 93 -4.15 -7.97 -11.32
C ALA A 93 -3.61 -8.41 -12.70
N GLU A 94 -2.31 -8.27 -12.94
CA GLU A 94 -1.69 -8.72 -14.20
C GLU A 94 -1.58 -10.24 -14.25
N SER A 95 -1.43 -10.87 -13.09
CA SER A 95 -1.44 -12.31 -12.90
C SER A 95 -1.85 -12.64 -11.46
N LYS A 96 -1.84 -13.94 -11.10
CA LYS A 96 -2.08 -14.36 -9.71
C LYS A 96 -1.02 -13.82 -8.73
N ASP A 97 0.18 -13.55 -9.23
CA ASP A 97 1.34 -13.20 -8.43
C ASP A 97 1.82 -11.75 -8.65
N VAL A 98 1.13 -10.97 -9.50
CA VAL A 98 1.54 -9.59 -9.81
C VAL A 98 0.33 -8.66 -9.80
N PHE A 99 0.40 -7.64 -8.94
CA PHE A 99 -0.64 -6.63 -8.77
C PHE A 99 -0.12 -5.23 -9.06
N LEU A 100 -0.98 -4.40 -9.65
CA LEU A 100 -0.80 -2.97 -9.76
C LEU A 100 -1.55 -2.31 -8.60
N ILE A 101 -0.81 -1.64 -7.72
CA ILE A 101 -1.34 -1.01 -6.51
C ILE A 101 -1.24 0.51 -6.65
N SER A 102 -2.37 1.20 -6.50
CA SER A 102 -2.42 2.65 -6.40
C SER A 102 -2.45 3.07 -4.93
N PHE A 103 -1.61 4.05 -4.59
CA PHE A 103 -1.52 4.67 -3.27
C PHE A 103 -2.00 6.12 -3.28
N ASP A 104 -2.35 6.65 -4.45
CA ASP A 104 -2.82 8.02 -4.64
C ASP A 104 -4.10 8.05 -5.47
N THR A 105 -4.77 9.19 -5.47
CA THR A 105 -6.03 9.42 -6.20
C THR A 105 -5.83 9.84 -7.65
N ASP A 106 -4.59 10.09 -8.07
CA ASP A 106 -4.22 10.48 -9.44
C ASP A 106 -4.24 9.33 -10.46
N GLY A 107 -4.47 8.10 -9.99
CA GLY A 107 -4.50 6.89 -10.81
C GLY A 107 -3.12 6.29 -11.09
N SER A 108 -2.04 6.86 -10.57
CA SER A 108 -0.71 6.25 -10.64
C SER A 108 -0.64 4.97 -9.82
N TYR A 109 0.25 4.06 -10.20
CA TYR A 109 0.39 2.77 -9.54
C TYR A 109 1.83 2.27 -9.55
N LEU A 110 2.11 1.37 -8.63
CA LEU A 110 3.33 0.58 -8.57
C LEU A 110 3.01 -0.90 -8.76
N ARG A 111 3.95 -1.63 -9.35
CA ARG A 111 3.86 -3.09 -9.48
C ARG A 111 4.40 -3.77 -8.24
N PHE A 112 3.63 -4.72 -7.71
CA PHE A 112 4.04 -5.60 -6.63
C PHE A 112 3.91 -7.05 -7.07
N GLY A 113 4.91 -7.86 -6.73
CA GLY A 113 4.93 -9.27 -7.06
C GLY A 113 5.37 -10.14 -5.90
N ALA A 114 4.90 -11.40 -5.90
CA ALA A 114 5.32 -12.40 -4.94
C ALA A 114 6.81 -12.67 -5.10
N ASN A 115 7.58 -12.50 -4.02
CA ASN A 115 9.03 -12.63 -4.01
C ASN A 115 9.46 -13.79 -3.11
N SER A 116 9.99 -14.86 -3.71
CA SER A 116 10.44 -16.06 -2.99
C SER A 116 11.55 -15.77 -2.00
N ASP A 117 12.46 -14.85 -2.33
CA ASP A 117 13.60 -14.47 -1.49
C ASP A 117 13.17 -13.76 -0.21
N TYR A 118 11.94 -13.22 -0.21
CA TYR A 118 11.30 -12.55 0.93
C TYR A 118 10.09 -13.33 1.45
N SER A 119 10.20 -14.66 1.50
CA SER A 119 9.14 -15.55 2.04
C SER A 119 7.80 -15.42 1.33
N GLY A 120 7.83 -15.16 0.02
CA GLY A 120 6.64 -15.00 -0.81
C GLY A 120 5.86 -13.71 -0.57
N ARG A 121 6.41 -12.72 0.13
CA ARG A 121 5.79 -11.41 0.31
C ARG A 121 5.66 -10.71 -1.04
N TYR A 122 4.62 -9.92 -1.20
CA TYR A 122 4.47 -9.06 -2.37
C TYR A 122 5.30 -7.80 -2.19
N THR A 123 6.45 -7.76 -2.86
CA THR A 123 7.40 -6.64 -2.83
C THR A 123 7.29 -5.80 -4.11
N MET A 124 7.78 -4.56 -4.05
CA MET A 124 7.83 -3.69 -5.23
C MET A 124 8.68 -4.33 -6.34
N MET A 125 8.18 -4.26 -7.58
CA MET A 125 8.86 -4.73 -8.78
C MET A 125 9.37 -3.55 -9.60
N ALA A 126 10.64 -3.60 -9.97
CA ALA A 126 11.23 -2.66 -10.91
C ALA A 126 11.17 -3.19 -12.36
N LYS A 127 11.23 -2.29 -13.33
CA LYS A 127 11.44 -2.61 -14.75
C LYS A 127 12.83 -3.25 -14.95
N SER A 128 13.82 -2.72 -14.24
CA SER A 128 15.19 -3.26 -14.17
C SER A 128 15.85 -2.85 -12.85
N TRP A 129 16.92 -3.52 -12.48
CA TRP A 129 17.67 -3.25 -11.27
C TRP A 129 19.13 -2.91 -11.60
N GLU A 130 19.62 -1.81 -11.02
CA GLU A 130 21.02 -1.41 -10.99
C GLU A 130 21.55 -1.60 -9.57
N GLY A 131 22.08 -2.80 -9.27
CA GLY A 131 22.39 -3.19 -7.90
C GLY A 131 21.14 -3.21 -7.01
N ARG A 132 21.05 -2.27 -6.06
CA ARG A 132 19.89 -2.12 -5.16
C ARG A 132 18.97 -0.95 -5.54
N THR A 133 19.22 -0.31 -6.66
CA THR A 133 18.38 0.77 -7.20
C THR A 133 17.48 0.20 -8.29
N GLY A 134 16.17 0.33 -8.13
CA GLY A 134 15.19 -0.08 -9.13
C GLY A 134 14.89 1.06 -10.10
N ILE A 135 14.74 0.74 -11.37
CA ILE A 135 14.15 1.63 -12.36
C ILE A 135 12.65 1.36 -12.37
N ILE A 136 11.88 2.35 -11.94
CA ILE A 136 10.44 2.25 -11.68
C ILE A 136 9.71 3.15 -12.66
N GLU A 137 8.68 2.60 -13.30
CA GLU A 137 7.72 3.43 -14.05
C GLU A 137 6.59 3.86 -13.10
N TYR A 138 6.37 5.18 -12.97
CA TYR A 138 5.32 5.75 -12.15
C TYR A 138 4.75 6.99 -12.83
N ALA A 139 3.43 7.10 -12.93
CA ALA A 139 2.74 8.20 -13.62
C ALA A 139 3.27 8.47 -15.03
N GLY A 140 3.66 7.41 -15.78
CA GLY A 140 4.18 7.49 -17.14
C GLY A 140 5.62 8.04 -17.27
N LYS A 141 6.35 8.14 -16.15
CA LYS A 141 7.76 8.57 -16.12
C LYS A 141 8.64 7.54 -15.45
N GLU A 142 9.93 7.55 -15.77
CA GLU A 142 10.91 6.67 -15.11
C GLU A 142 11.54 7.38 -13.91
N TYR A 143 11.58 6.65 -12.79
CA TYR A 143 12.20 7.06 -11.54
C TYR A 143 13.22 6.01 -11.10
N LYS A 144 14.16 6.42 -10.27
CA LYS A 144 15.03 5.53 -9.51
C LYS A 144 14.48 5.36 -8.10
N SER A 145 14.50 4.14 -7.57
CA SER A 145 14.19 3.90 -6.16
C SER A 145 15.43 4.05 -5.29
N THR A 146 15.25 4.40 -4.02
CA THR A 146 16.33 4.23 -3.04
C THR A 146 16.56 2.75 -2.72
N SER A 147 17.73 2.41 -2.18
CA SER A 147 18.09 1.03 -1.83
C SER A 147 17.21 0.43 -0.73
N GLU A 148 16.62 1.27 0.12
CA GLU A 148 15.71 0.85 1.20
C GLU A 148 14.33 0.44 0.67
N SER A 149 13.92 1.02 -0.45
CA SER A 149 12.61 0.77 -1.08
C SER A 149 12.41 -0.69 -1.52
N ILE A 150 13.51 -1.44 -1.75
CA ILE A 150 13.43 -2.86 -2.14
C ILE A 150 12.82 -3.75 -1.05
N TYR A 151 12.86 -3.32 0.21
CA TYR A 151 12.32 -4.06 1.35
C TYR A 151 10.84 -3.77 1.60
N ALA A 152 10.28 -2.80 0.89
CA ALA A 152 8.87 -2.47 1.01
C ALA A 152 7.99 -3.62 0.48
N TYR A 153 6.92 -3.94 1.21
CA TYR A 153 6.01 -5.03 0.88
C TYR A 153 4.57 -4.68 1.27
N LEU A 154 3.63 -5.45 0.75
CA LEU A 154 2.21 -5.28 1.05
C LEU A 154 1.80 -6.04 2.29
N SER A 155 0.97 -5.41 3.12
CA SER A 155 0.30 -6.03 4.26
C SER A 155 -1.22 -5.81 4.20
N VAL A 156 -1.95 -6.61 4.95
CA VAL A 156 -3.42 -6.61 5.00
C VAL A 156 -3.92 -6.92 6.41
N ASN A 157 -5.16 -6.53 6.68
CA ASN A 157 -5.85 -6.96 7.87
C ASN A 157 -6.53 -8.31 7.63
N MET A 158 -5.92 -9.40 8.14
CA MET A 158 -6.42 -10.76 7.93
C MET A 158 -7.86 -10.96 8.42
N LYS A 159 -8.27 -10.32 9.52
CA LYS A 159 -9.66 -10.43 10.03
C LYS A 159 -10.68 -9.89 9.02
N LYS A 160 -10.32 -8.88 8.24
CA LYS A 160 -11.20 -8.35 7.19
C LYS A 160 -11.23 -9.26 5.97
N ILE A 161 -10.12 -9.94 5.67
CA ILE A 161 -10.06 -10.92 4.57
C ILE A 161 -10.93 -12.14 4.90
N ASP A 162 -10.79 -12.71 6.09
CA ASP A 162 -11.56 -13.88 6.52
C ASP A 162 -13.08 -13.60 6.49
N ASN A 163 -13.49 -12.39 6.86
CA ASN A 163 -14.89 -11.98 6.79
C ASN A 163 -15.39 -11.74 5.35
N SER A 164 -14.53 -11.36 4.41
CA SER A 164 -14.90 -11.14 3.00
C SER A 164 -15.01 -12.43 2.19
N THR A 165 -14.43 -13.53 2.69
CA THR A 165 -14.53 -14.86 2.07
C THR A 165 -15.85 -15.56 2.37
N VAL A 166 -16.65 -15.07 3.33
CA VAL A 166 -17.95 -15.65 3.71
C VAL A 166 -19.10 -14.83 3.11
N GLU A 167 -19.18 -14.69 1.80
CA GLU A 167 -20.44 -14.35 1.14
C GLU A 167 -21.27 -15.64 0.99
N SER A 168 -22.04 -15.98 2.02
CA SER A 168 -23.02 -17.08 1.94
C SER A 168 -24.22 -16.62 1.10
N LYS A 169 -24.38 -17.17 -0.10
CA LYS A 169 -25.60 -17.03 -0.89
C LYS A 169 -26.66 -18.00 -0.34
N THR A 170 -27.67 -17.48 0.35
CA THR A 170 -28.84 -18.28 0.72
C THR A 170 -29.69 -18.53 -0.56
N ALA A 171 -29.79 -19.78 -0.97
CA ALA A 171 -30.65 -20.14 -2.08
C ALA A 171 -32.13 -20.01 -1.66
N GLY A 172 -32.92 -19.26 -2.42
CA GLY A 172 -34.33 -18.97 -2.11
C GLY A 172 -35.32 -20.13 -2.33
N GLY A 173 -34.84 -21.34 -2.66
CA GLY A 173 -35.69 -22.47 -3.01
C GLY A 173 -36.39 -22.33 -4.37
N ARG A 174 -36.74 -23.46 -4.99
CA ARG A 174 -37.53 -23.50 -6.22
C ARG A 174 -38.70 -24.46 -5.99
N THR A 175 -39.92 -23.98 -6.11
CA THR A 175 -41.14 -24.82 -6.05
C THR A 175 -41.49 -25.25 -7.47
N ILE A 176 -42.02 -26.48 -7.60
CA ILE A 176 -42.63 -27.00 -8.83
C ILE A 176 -44.10 -26.57 -8.80
N GLU A 177 -44.58 -25.91 -9.86
CA GLU A 177 -46.01 -25.65 -10.11
C GLU A 177 -46.67 -26.89 -10.71
#